data_868054ef12a47c14515c910cd6fba86f
#
_entry.id   868054ef12a47c14515c910cd6fba86f
#
_cell.length_a   1.000
_cell.length_b   1.000
_cell.length_c   1.000
_cell.angle_alpha   90.00
_cell.angle_beta   90.00
_cell.angle_gamma   90.00
#
_symmetry.space_group_name_H-M   'P 1'
#
loop_
_entity.id
_entity.type
_entity.pdbx_description
1 polymer ?
#
loop_
_entity_poly.entity_id
_entity_poly.type
_entity_poly.pdbx_seq_one_letter_code
_entity_poly.pdbx_strand_id
1 'polypeptide(L)'
;YQWKKPKDEWQAISLSYTSGTTGQPKGVVYHHRGSYLMSMGSVVAWNMPNNLRYLYTVPMFHCNGWGYPWTLALLHAKIVFCRNIVAKDIFYLIDQYNITHFGGAPIVLNLIANARNEDKKVLKNKVYAMTAGAPPPSIILEKMEKLGFEVMHVYGLTETYGHILHCAWNSSWNELSQDKKAEIKAQQGVRYPHTEEVAVLDPATYEHVPMDGQTMGEIMIRGNTVMKGYYKNKEATEETMKNGWFHTGDLAAVHPNGYIQVK
;
A
#
# COMPACT_ATOMS: atom_id res chain seq x y z
N TYR A 1 21.76 14.67 20.41
CA TYR A 1 20.29 14.84 20.26
C TYR A 1 19.59 14.05 21.36
N GLN A 2 18.75 14.70 22.16
CA GLN A 2 17.89 14.04 23.13
C GLN A 2 16.53 13.72 22.46
N TRP A 3 16.20 12.45 22.38
CA TRP A 3 14.90 12.01 21.94
C TRP A 3 13.81 12.46 22.92
N LYS A 4 12.79 13.17 22.41
CA LYS A 4 11.62 13.53 23.21
C LYS A 4 10.43 12.72 22.70
N LYS A 5 9.86 11.91 23.56
CA LYS A 5 8.62 11.19 23.26
C LYS A 5 7.47 12.19 23.09
N PRO A 6 6.48 11.92 22.20
CA PRO A 6 5.26 12.71 22.16
C PRO A 6 4.56 12.63 23.53
N LYS A 7 3.98 13.74 23.97
CA LYS A 7 3.20 13.78 25.21
C LYS A 7 1.87 13.02 25.08
N ASP A 8 1.33 13.02 23.88
CA ASP A 8 0.11 12.34 23.49
C ASP A 8 0.35 11.73 22.10
N GLU A 9 0.24 10.41 21.98
CA GLU A 9 0.40 9.71 20.69
C GLU A 9 -0.75 9.98 19.71
N TRP A 10 -1.86 10.54 20.16
CA TRP A 10 -2.96 11.00 19.32
C TRP A 10 -2.71 12.41 18.77
N GLN A 11 -1.63 13.07 19.18
CA GLN A 11 -1.24 14.36 18.62
C GLN A 11 -0.99 14.24 17.10
N ALA A 12 -1.46 15.25 16.36
CA ALA A 12 -1.25 15.31 14.91
C ALA A 12 0.24 15.42 14.57
N ILE A 13 0.70 14.64 13.58
CA ILE A 13 2.09 14.62 13.12
C ILE A 13 2.22 15.15 11.69
N SER A 14 1.24 14.90 10.83
CA SER A 14 1.28 15.32 9.43
C SER A 14 -0.10 15.45 8.83
N LEU A 15 -0.15 16.06 7.64
CA LEU A 15 -1.36 16.32 6.86
C LEU A 15 -1.11 15.87 5.42
N SER A 16 -1.99 15.05 4.88
CA SER A 16 -2.02 14.67 3.46
C SER A 16 -3.35 15.07 2.83
N TYR A 17 -3.32 15.66 1.63
CA TYR A 17 -4.54 15.97 0.91
C TYR A 17 -4.94 14.82 -0.01
N THR A 18 -6.23 14.49 -0.02
CA THR A 18 -6.87 13.60 -1.00
C THR A 18 -7.60 14.44 -2.04
N SER A 19 -7.70 13.93 -3.27
CA SER A 19 -8.45 14.58 -4.34
C SER A 19 -9.96 14.67 -4.07
N GLY A 20 -10.47 13.84 -3.14
CA GLY A 20 -11.89 13.78 -2.76
C GLY A 20 -12.77 13.29 -3.90
N THR A 21 -13.60 12.29 -3.66
CA THR A 21 -14.61 11.81 -4.62
C THR A 21 -15.70 12.87 -4.89
N THR A 22 -15.85 13.84 -3.99
CA THR A 22 -16.83 14.96 -4.07
C THR A 22 -16.26 16.23 -4.74
N GLY A 23 -15.05 16.16 -5.32
CA GLY A 23 -14.43 17.26 -6.06
C GLY A 23 -13.67 18.30 -5.23
N GLN A 24 -13.86 18.35 -3.91
CA GLN A 24 -13.09 19.25 -3.03
C GLN A 24 -12.00 18.46 -2.29
N PRO A 25 -10.73 18.89 -2.37
CA PRO A 25 -9.64 18.25 -1.64
C PRO A 25 -9.86 18.29 -0.13
N LYS A 26 -9.71 17.14 0.54
CA LYS A 26 -9.83 17.03 2.00
C LYS A 26 -8.46 16.79 2.61
N GLY A 27 -8.14 17.51 3.67
CA GLY A 27 -6.89 17.34 4.40
C GLY A 27 -7.00 16.25 5.45
N VAL A 28 -6.37 15.12 5.26
CA VAL A 28 -6.35 13.97 6.18
C VAL A 28 -5.30 14.20 7.26
N VAL A 29 -5.72 14.20 8.53
CA VAL A 29 -4.82 14.44 9.67
C VAL A 29 -4.33 13.12 10.23
N TYR A 30 -3.01 12.95 10.25
CA TYR A 30 -2.33 11.80 10.84
C TYR A 30 -1.87 12.06 12.27
N HIS A 31 -1.72 10.99 13.07
CA HIS A 31 -1.26 11.03 14.45
C HIS A 31 -0.06 10.09 14.66
N HIS A 32 0.70 10.33 15.74
CA HIS A 32 1.92 9.56 16.05
C HIS A 32 1.68 8.05 16.13
N ARG A 33 0.61 7.62 16.79
CA ARG A 33 0.27 6.20 16.97
C ARG A 33 0.09 5.51 15.63
N GLY A 34 -0.71 6.08 14.71
CA GLY A 34 -0.96 5.50 13.39
C GLY A 34 0.30 5.40 12.55
N SER A 35 1.13 6.47 12.53
CA SER A 35 2.40 6.46 11.81
C SER A 35 3.37 5.39 12.35
N TYR A 36 3.44 5.23 13.67
CA TYR A 36 4.28 4.20 14.30
C TYR A 36 3.81 2.79 13.95
N LEU A 37 2.52 2.51 14.12
CA LEU A 37 1.94 1.19 13.82
C LEU A 37 2.06 0.83 12.35
N MET A 38 1.79 1.79 11.46
CA MET A 38 1.97 1.61 10.02
C MET A 38 3.42 1.25 9.66
N SER A 39 4.39 1.94 10.27
CA SER A 39 5.81 1.66 10.04
C SER A 39 6.18 0.25 10.48
N MET A 40 5.76 -0.17 11.66
CA MET A 40 6.00 -1.52 12.18
C MET A 40 5.30 -2.58 11.31
N GLY A 41 4.03 -2.35 10.95
CA GLY A 41 3.27 -3.26 10.12
C GLY A 41 3.85 -3.43 8.72
N SER A 42 4.39 -2.36 8.13
CA SER A 42 5.06 -2.42 6.83
C SER A 42 6.31 -3.29 6.87
N VAL A 43 7.11 -3.19 7.93
CA VAL A 43 8.29 -4.04 8.12
C VAL A 43 7.91 -5.52 8.17
N VAL A 44 6.88 -5.86 8.93
CA VAL A 44 6.42 -7.25 9.08
C VAL A 44 5.81 -7.78 7.80
N ALA A 45 4.86 -7.04 7.21
CA ALA A 45 4.11 -7.52 6.04
C ALA A 45 4.96 -7.66 4.79
N TRP A 46 5.98 -6.81 4.63
CA TRP A 46 6.89 -6.87 3.48
C TRP A 46 8.22 -7.56 3.79
N ASN A 47 8.34 -8.15 4.98
CA ASN A 47 9.56 -8.84 5.44
C ASN A 47 10.83 -8.00 5.18
N MET A 48 10.80 -6.73 5.59
CA MET A 48 11.85 -5.77 5.28
C MET A 48 13.07 -5.98 6.19
N PRO A 49 14.27 -6.22 5.63
CA PRO A 49 15.47 -6.37 6.44
C PRO A 49 16.02 -5.02 6.92
N ASN A 50 16.81 -5.06 8.00
CA ASN A 50 17.60 -3.90 8.41
C ASN A 50 18.61 -3.51 7.32
N ASN A 51 18.95 -2.22 7.27
CA ASN A 51 19.93 -1.66 6.34
C ASN A 51 19.60 -1.88 4.85
N LEU A 52 18.31 -2.06 4.52
CA LEU A 52 17.89 -2.17 3.12
C LEU A 52 18.22 -0.89 2.32
N ARG A 53 18.20 -1.02 1.02
CA ARG A 53 18.41 0.09 0.09
C ARG A 53 17.12 0.34 -0.69
N TYR A 54 16.53 1.49 -0.40
CA TYR A 54 15.22 1.86 -0.93
C TYR A 54 15.34 2.92 -2.02
N LEU A 55 14.74 2.65 -3.18
CA LEU A 55 14.58 3.65 -4.23
C LEU A 55 13.24 4.36 -4.06
N TYR A 56 13.29 5.66 -3.85
CA TYR A 56 12.11 6.48 -3.64
C TYR A 56 11.56 6.98 -4.97
N THR A 57 10.49 6.35 -5.46
CA THR A 57 9.77 6.72 -6.69
C THR A 57 8.38 7.30 -6.41
N VAL A 58 7.85 7.05 -5.19
CA VAL A 58 6.56 7.60 -4.75
C VAL A 58 6.72 9.08 -4.41
N PRO A 59 5.84 9.97 -4.85
CA PRO A 59 5.86 11.37 -4.42
C PRO A 59 5.71 11.50 -2.89
N MET A 60 6.57 12.31 -2.26
CA MET A 60 6.59 12.46 -0.80
C MET A 60 5.29 13.04 -0.22
N PHE A 61 4.50 13.75 -1.03
CA PHE A 61 3.21 14.31 -0.61
C PHE A 61 2.06 13.29 -0.67
N HIS A 62 2.23 12.15 -1.35
CA HIS A 62 1.18 11.13 -1.51
C HIS A 62 1.18 10.22 -0.30
N CYS A 63 0.12 10.25 0.52
CA CYS A 63 0.03 9.59 1.83
C CYS A 63 1.34 9.76 2.64
N ASN A 64 1.90 10.97 2.63
CA ASN A 64 3.25 11.29 3.11
C ASN A 64 4.31 10.26 2.68
N GLY A 65 4.34 9.98 1.38
CA GLY A 65 5.26 9.02 0.79
C GLY A 65 5.00 7.58 1.24
N TRP A 66 3.72 7.22 1.41
CA TRP A 66 3.26 5.91 1.86
C TRP A 66 3.78 5.50 3.25
N GLY A 67 4.09 6.47 4.13
CA GLY A 67 4.64 6.22 5.46
C GLY A 67 6.09 5.75 5.48
N TYR A 68 6.74 5.61 4.32
CA TYR A 68 8.12 5.12 4.25
C TYR A 68 9.18 6.02 4.87
N PRO A 69 9.05 7.35 5.00
CA PRO A 69 10.04 8.14 5.73
C PRO A 69 10.28 7.61 7.15
N TRP A 70 9.23 7.22 7.86
CA TRP A 70 9.32 6.64 9.21
C TRP A 70 9.79 5.19 9.18
N THR A 71 9.24 4.37 8.28
CA THR A 71 9.62 2.95 8.13
C THR A 71 11.10 2.80 7.79
N LEU A 72 11.62 3.60 6.86
CA LEU A 72 13.01 3.53 6.44
C LEU A 72 13.97 4.06 7.52
N ALA A 73 13.55 5.06 8.29
CA ALA A 73 14.31 5.52 9.46
C ALA A 73 14.42 4.42 10.54
N LEU A 74 13.31 3.72 10.81
CA LEU A 74 13.28 2.59 11.74
C LEU A 74 14.28 1.47 11.36
N LEU A 75 14.42 1.22 10.06
CA LEU A 75 15.29 0.16 9.51
C LEU A 75 16.73 0.61 9.25
N HIS A 76 17.09 1.84 9.58
CA HIS A 76 18.41 2.42 9.20
C HIS A 76 18.69 2.27 7.71
N ALA A 77 17.65 2.39 6.88
CA ALA A 77 17.72 2.14 5.45
C ALA A 77 18.52 3.23 4.71
N LYS A 78 19.22 2.84 3.66
CA LYS A 78 19.77 3.80 2.69
C LYS A 78 18.66 4.22 1.72
N ILE A 79 18.40 5.52 1.64
CA ILE A 79 17.38 6.08 0.75
C ILE A 79 18.05 6.70 -0.47
N VAL A 80 17.58 6.31 -1.65
CA VAL A 80 17.98 6.89 -2.94
C VAL A 80 16.75 7.49 -3.58
N PHE A 81 16.79 8.80 -3.88
CA PHE A 81 15.67 9.48 -4.52
C PHE A 81 15.80 9.44 -6.04
N CYS A 82 14.71 9.02 -6.71
CA CYS A 82 14.60 9.04 -8.15
C CYS A 82 13.93 10.35 -8.59
N ARG A 83 14.68 11.24 -9.21
CA ARG A 83 14.16 12.53 -9.65
C ARG A 83 13.26 12.41 -10.89
N ASN A 84 13.71 11.59 -11.86
CA ASN A 84 12.99 11.37 -13.10
C ASN A 84 12.46 9.94 -13.11
N ILE A 85 11.14 9.79 -13.12
CA ILE A 85 10.51 8.47 -13.14
C ILE A 85 10.47 7.96 -14.58
N VAL A 86 11.63 7.53 -15.07
CA VAL A 86 11.83 6.90 -16.37
C VAL A 86 12.63 5.60 -16.21
N ALA A 87 12.36 4.61 -17.04
CA ALA A 87 12.93 3.28 -16.90
C ALA A 87 14.46 3.28 -16.86
N LYS A 88 15.11 4.07 -17.72
CA LYS A 88 16.57 4.21 -17.79
C LYS A 88 17.17 4.63 -16.44
N ASP A 89 16.61 5.67 -15.80
CA ASP A 89 17.11 6.18 -14.53
C ASP A 89 16.85 5.18 -13.40
N ILE A 90 15.67 4.53 -13.41
CA ILE A 90 15.33 3.50 -12.43
C ILE A 90 16.31 2.33 -12.49
N PHE A 91 16.56 1.74 -13.67
CA PHE A 91 17.53 0.65 -13.83
C PHE A 91 18.96 1.09 -13.47
N TYR A 92 19.36 2.29 -13.85
CA TYR A 92 20.65 2.85 -13.47
C TYR A 92 20.82 2.95 -11.95
N LEU A 93 19.83 3.53 -11.25
CA LEU A 93 19.88 3.70 -9.80
C LEU A 93 19.83 2.35 -9.06
N ILE A 94 19.05 1.38 -9.58
CA ILE A 94 18.99 0.03 -8.99
C ILE A 94 20.38 -0.62 -9.06
N ASP A 95 21.03 -0.57 -10.20
CA ASP A 95 22.36 -1.16 -10.40
C ASP A 95 23.44 -0.41 -9.60
N GLN A 96 23.48 0.92 -9.71
CA GLN A 96 24.50 1.78 -9.08
C GLN A 96 24.49 1.70 -7.56
N TYR A 97 23.30 1.63 -6.94
CA TYR A 97 23.15 1.65 -5.48
C TYR A 97 22.77 0.30 -4.89
N ASN A 98 22.70 -0.75 -5.72
CA ASN A 98 22.26 -2.10 -5.33
C ASN A 98 20.91 -2.03 -4.58
N ILE A 99 19.93 -1.35 -5.16
CA ILE A 99 18.60 -1.19 -4.58
C ILE A 99 17.96 -2.55 -4.35
N THR A 100 17.30 -2.71 -3.21
CA THR A 100 16.60 -3.93 -2.82
C THR A 100 15.09 -3.78 -2.85
N HIS A 101 14.59 -2.58 -2.57
CA HIS A 101 13.15 -2.31 -2.43
C HIS A 101 12.78 -0.98 -3.08
N PHE A 102 11.57 -0.90 -3.64
CA PHE A 102 10.93 0.37 -4.01
C PHE A 102 9.41 0.23 -4.02
N GLY A 103 8.70 1.35 -3.87
CA GLY A 103 7.27 1.42 -4.10
C GLY A 103 6.98 2.19 -5.38
N GLY A 104 5.88 1.91 -6.07
CA GLY A 104 5.50 2.65 -7.26
C GLY A 104 4.05 2.39 -7.67
N ALA A 105 3.38 3.40 -8.21
CA ALA A 105 2.08 3.22 -8.84
C ALA A 105 2.18 2.27 -10.04
N PRO A 106 1.09 1.64 -10.50
CA PRO A 106 1.11 0.72 -11.64
C PRO A 106 1.75 1.28 -12.91
N ILE A 107 1.69 2.59 -13.12
CA ILE A 107 2.36 3.27 -14.24
C ILE A 107 3.90 3.12 -14.17
N VAL A 108 4.48 3.12 -12.96
CA VAL A 108 5.92 2.94 -12.76
C VAL A 108 6.32 1.52 -13.12
N LEU A 109 5.54 0.51 -12.68
CA LEU A 109 5.76 -0.88 -13.06
C LEU A 109 5.64 -1.07 -14.58
N ASN A 110 4.66 -0.42 -15.19
CA ASN A 110 4.47 -0.47 -16.65
C ASN A 110 5.67 0.12 -17.40
N LEU A 111 6.23 1.24 -16.94
CA LEU A 111 7.45 1.83 -17.50
C LEU A 111 8.64 0.87 -17.42
N ILE A 112 8.83 0.20 -16.29
CA ILE A 112 9.91 -0.79 -16.09
C ILE A 112 9.68 -2.01 -16.97
N ALA A 113 8.48 -2.60 -16.95
CA ALA A 113 8.15 -3.81 -17.69
C ALA A 113 8.30 -3.65 -19.21
N ASN A 114 8.01 -2.46 -19.74
CA ASN A 114 8.08 -2.13 -21.17
C ASN A 114 9.30 -1.26 -21.52
N ALA A 115 10.32 -1.21 -20.67
CA ALA A 115 11.55 -0.50 -20.97
C ALA A 115 12.20 -1.00 -22.26
N ARG A 116 12.88 -0.10 -22.99
CA ARG A 116 13.70 -0.49 -24.15
C ARG A 116 14.84 -1.39 -23.70
N ASN A 117 15.27 -2.32 -24.56
CA ASN A 117 16.32 -3.26 -24.19
C ASN A 117 17.63 -2.56 -23.81
N GLU A 118 17.95 -1.44 -24.44
CA GLU A 118 19.14 -0.62 -24.16
C GLU A 118 19.10 0.05 -22.76
N ASP A 119 17.92 0.29 -22.21
CA ASP A 119 17.71 0.92 -20.89
C ASP A 119 17.70 -0.12 -19.76
N LYS A 120 17.46 -1.40 -20.09
CA LYS A 120 17.41 -2.49 -19.10
C LYS A 120 18.80 -2.83 -18.58
N LYS A 121 18.85 -3.21 -17.31
CA LYS A 121 20.03 -3.83 -16.69
C LYS A 121 19.64 -5.19 -16.13
N VAL A 122 20.56 -6.14 -16.21
CA VAL A 122 20.41 -7.42 -15.52
C VAL A 122 20.53 -7.14 -14.01
N LEU A 123 19.52 -7.51 -13.26
CA LEU A 123 19.52 -7.30 -11.81
C LEU A 123 20.50 -8.27 -11.14
N LYS A 124 21.41 -7.75 -10.31
CA LYS A 124 22.38 -8.54 -9.55
C LYS A 124 21.72 -9.35 -8.44
N ASN A 125 20.62 -8.83 -7.91
CA ASN A 125 19.84 -9.45 -6.84
C ASN A 125 18.35 -9.25 -7.14
N LYS A 126 17.49 -10.04 -6.51
CA LYS A 126 16.05 -9.84 -6.54
C LYS A 126 15.72 -8.45 -5.98
N VAL A 127 14.83 -7.72 -6.64
CA VAL A 127 14.34 -6.42 -6.21
C VAL A 127 12.85 -6.54 -5.89
N TYR A 128 12.50 -6.13 -4.68
CA TYR A 128 11.11 -6.16 -4.19
C TYR A 128 10.42 -4.85 -4.56
N ALA A 129 9.31 -4.96 -5.25
CA ALA A 129 8.48 -3.83 -5.67
C ALA A 129 7.11 -3.89 -5.00
N MET A 130 6.65 -2.77 -4.45
CA MET A 130 5.30 -2.64 -3.93
C MET A 130 4.48 -1.74 -4.85
N THR A 131 3.24 -2.12 -5.15
CA THR A 131 2.34 -1.29 -5.96
C THR A 131 0.97 -1.14 -5.30
N ALA A 132 0.40 0.04 -5.45
CA ALA A 132 -0.90 0.42 -4.90
C ALA A 132 -1.62 1.39 -5.85
N GLY A 133 -2.90 1.66 -5.55
CA GLY A 133 -3.75 2.61 -6.26
C GLY A 133 -4.66 1.97 -7.30
N ALA A 134 -4.23 0.91 -7.96
CA ALA A 134 -5.04 0.06 -8.83
C ALA A 134 -4.39 -1.32 -8.97
N PRO A 135 -5.15 -2.38 -9.25
CA PRO A 135 -4.57 -3.69 -9.55
C PRO A 135 -3.69 -3.62 -10.79
N PRO A 136 -2.43 -4.03 -10.73
CA PRO A 136 -1.59 -4.09 -11.91
C PRO A 136 -2.07 -5.20 -12.86
N PRO A 137 -2.07 -4.97 -14.18
CA PRO A 137 -2.40 -6.03 -15.15
C PRO A 137 -1.47 -7.24 -14.98
N SER A 138 -2.02 -8.46 -15.07
CA SER A 138 -1.26 -9.71 -14.90
C SER A 138 -0.05 -9.80 -15.83
N ILE A 139 -0.18 -9.33 -17.07
CA ILE A 139 0.92 -9.29 -18.04
C ILE A 139 2.09 -8.41 -17.58
N ILE A 140 1.81 -7.34 -16.84
CA ILE A 140 2.86 -6.47 -16.27
C ILE A 140 3.56 -7.18 -15.13
N LEU A 141 2.82 -7.87 -14.25
CA LEU A 141 3.39 -8.67 -13.16
C LEU A 141 4.33 -9.75 -13.70
N GLU A 142 3.89 -10.49 -14.73
CA GLU A 142 4.70 -11.52 -15.38
C GLU A 142 6.00 -10.95 -15.99
N LYS A 143 5.90 -9.80 -16.67
CA LYS A 143 7.09 -9.13 -17.21
C LYS A 143 8.05 -8.67 -16.11
N MET A 144 7.54 -8.14 -15.02
CA MET A 144 8.35 -7.74 -13.86
C MET A 144 9.08 -8.94 -13.24
N GLU A 145 8.38 -10.06 -13.06
CA GLU A 145 8.99 -11.30 -12.55
C GLU A 145 10.12 -11.80 -13.46
N LYS A 146 9.91 -11.80 -14.79
CA LYS A 146 10.94 -12.17 -15.77
C LYS A 146 12.17 -11.25 -15.74
N LEU A 147 11.99 -10.00 -15.32
CA LEU A 147 13.07 -9.04 -15.13
C LEU A 147 13.78 -9.17 -13.75
N GLY A 148 13.32 -10.06 -12.87
CA GLY A 148 13.91 -10.29 -11.54
C GLY A 148 13.28 -9.48 -10.41
N PHE A 149 12.12 -8.86 -10.64
CA PHE A 149 11.35 -8.18 -9.60
C PHE A 149 10.35 -9.13 -8.95
N GLU A 150 10.16 -8.97 -7.64
CA GLU A 150 9.04 -9.56 -6.91
C GLU A 150 8.05 -8.46 -6.55
N VAL A 151 6.82 -8.56 -7.06
CA VAL A 151 5.83 -7.50 -6.91
C VAL A 151 4.78 -7.90 -5.88
N MET A 152 4.60 -7.05 -4.87
CA MET A 152 3.50 -7.12 -3.91
C MET A 152 2.46 -6.06 -4.23
N HIS A 153 1.22 -6.49 -4.43
CA HIS A 153 0.08 -5.61 -4.59
C HIS A 153 -0.54 -5.32 -3.21
N VAL A 154 -0.81 -4.04 -2.95
CA VAL A 154 -1.40 -3.58 -1.70
C VAL A 154 -2.56 -2.62 -1.97
N TYR A 155 -3.46 -2.52 -1.01
CA TYR A 155 -4.58 -1.57 -1.02
C TYR A 155 -4.57 -0.75 0.25
N GLY A 156 -4.97 0.50 0.13
CA GLY A 156 -5.15 1.43 1.23
C GLY A 156 -5.52 2.81 0.70
N LEU A 157 -5.85 3.70 1.62
CA LEU A 157 -6.34 5.04 1.36
C LEU A 157 -5.46 6.07 2.08
N THR A 158 -5.61 7.32 1.70
CA THR A 158 -5.01 8.43 2.45
C THR A 158 -5.48 8.41 3.90
N GLU A 159 -6.75 8.10 4.11
CA GLU A 159 -7.42 8.05 5.42
C GLU A 159 -6.93 6.92 6.33
N THR A 160 -6.15 5.97 5.80
CA THR A 160 -5.59 4.83 6.55
C THR A 160 -4.07 4.83 6.65
N TYR A 161 -3.42 5.97 6.41
CA TYR A 161 -1.94 6.12 6.33
C TYR A 161 -1.29 5.39 5.15
N GLY A 162 -2.05 4.75 4.29
CA GLY A 162 -1.60 3.90 3.19
C GLY A 162 -2.12 2.49 3.32
N HIS A 163 -1.24 1.50 3.36
CA HIS A 163 -1.58 0.09 3.14
C HIS A 163 -2.32 -0.54 4.31
N ILE A 164 -3.45 -1.18 4.02
CA ILE A 164 -4.26 -1.94 4.99
C ILE A 164 -4.54 -3.36 4.54
N LEU A 165 -4.46 -3.63 3.23
CA LEU A 165 -4.52 -4.97 2.65
C LEU A 165 -3.27 -5.23 1.82
N HIS A 166 -2.83 -6.48 1.77
CA HIS A 166 -1.80 -6.95 0.88
C HIS A 166 -2.16 -8.32 0.30
N CYS A 167 -1.85 -8.51 -0.96
CA CYS A 167 -1.96 -9.81 -1.61
C CYS A 167 -0.81 -10.70 -1.12
N ALA A 168 -0.94 -11.26 0.10
CA ALA A 168 0.02 -12.18 0.67
C ALA A 168 0.12 -13.43 -0.19
N TRP A 169 1.33 -13.81 -0.60
CA TRP A 169 1.52 -14.99 -1.43
C TRP A 169 1.75 -16.24 -0.58
N ASN A 170 0.94 -17.29 -0.81
CA ASN A 170 1.19 -18.58 -0.21
C ASN A 170 2.10 -19.41 -1.14
N SER A 171 3.16 -20.00 -0.62
CA SER A 171 4.12 -20.79 -1.41
C SER A 171 3.47 -22.00 -2.09
N SER A 172 2.40 -22.57 -1.54
CA SER A 172 1.65 -23.65 -2.18
C SER A 172 1.01 -23.27 -3.52
N TRP A 173 0.82 -21.97 -3.78
CA TRP A 173 0.27 -21.47 -5.03
C TRP A 173 1.30 -21.43 -6.17
N ASN A 174 2.57 -21.69 -5.88
CA ASN A 174 3.60 -21.77 -6.91
C ASN A 174 3.35 -22.89 -7.93
N GLU A 175 2.60 -23.90 -7.54
CA GLU A 175 2.24 -25.04 -8.40
C GLU A 175 0.94 -24.82 -9.20
N LEU A 176 0.21 -23.73 -8.96
CA LEU A 176 -1.00 -23.42 -9.71
C LEU A 176 -0.70 -22.98 -11.14
N SER A 177 -1.71 -23.12 -12.02
CA SER A 177 -1.65 -22.59 -13.38
C SER A 177 -1.45 -21.07 -13.39
N GLN A 178 -0.90 -20.53 -14.49
CA GLN A 178 -0.69 -19.08 -14.61
C GLN A 178 -1.99 -18.28 -14.47
N ASP A 179 -3.10 -18.79 -15.02
CA ASP A 179 -4.42 -18.14 -14.90
C ASP A 179 -4.87 -18.05 -13.44
N LYS A 180 -4.73 -19.14 -12.67
CA LYS A 180 -5.06 -19.14 -11.24
C LYS A 180 -4.16 -18.20 -10.42
N LYS A 181 -2.87 -18.15 -10.73
CA LYS A 181 -1.95 -17.18 -10.12
C LYS A 181 -2.38 -15.75 -10.42
N ALA A 182 -2.78 -15.47 -11.67
CA ALA A 182 -3.25 -14.16 -12.08
C ALA A 182 -4.54 -13.77 -11.36
N GLU A 183 -5.50 -14.68 -11.23
CA GLU A 183 -6.75 -14.46 -10.47
C GLU A 183 -6.46 -14.08 -9.01
N ILE A 184 -5.54 -14.78 -8.34
CA ILE A 184 -5.16 -14.48 -6.96
C ILE A 184 -4.43 -13.14 -6.86
N LYS A 185 -3.48 -12.87 -7.76
CA LYS A 185 -2.72 -11.61 -7.78
C LYS A 185 -3.58 -10.37 -8.08
N ALA A 186 -4.76 -10.56 -8.68
CA ALA A 186 -5.73 -9.49 -8.90
C ALA A 186 -6.51 -9.09 -7.63
N GLN A 187 -6.48 -9.92 -6.58
CA GLN A 187 -7.13 -9.63 -5.31
C GLN A 187 -6.26 -8.71 -4.46
N GLN A 188 -6.88 -7.85 -3.64
CA GLN A 188 -6.17 -6.99 -2.69
C GLN A 188 -5.64 -7.79 -1.49
N GLY A 189 -6.21 -8.96 -1.24
CA GLY A 189 -5.70 -9.92 -0.28
C GLY A 189 -6.26 -9.77 1.12
N VAL A 190 -5.38 -9.82 2.12
CA VAL A 190 -5.72 -9.86 3.54
C VAL A 190 -5.20 -8.64 4.28
N ARG A 191 -5.76 -8.37 5.49
CA ARG A 191 -5.39 -7.22 6.30
C ARG A 191 -3.92 -7.24 6.73
N TYR A 192 -3.35 -6.08 6.88
CA TYR A 192 -2.04 -5.88 7.48
C TYR A 192 -2.05 -6.20 8.98
N PRO A 193 -0.92 -6.66 9.56
CA PRO A 193 -0.84 -7.03 10.99
C PRO A 193 -1.17 -5.89 11.96
N HIS A 194 -0.95 -4.64 11.56
CA HIS A 194 -1.21 -3.46 12.39
C HIS A 194 -2.66 -2.96 12.33
N THR A 195 -3.46 -3.46 11.38
CA THR A 195 -4.86 -3.06 11.23
C THR A 195 -5.73 -3.94 12.11
N GLU A 196 -6.55 -3.33 12.95
CA GLU A 196 -7.42 -4.05 13.87
C GLU A 196 -8.45 -4.89 13.10
N GLU A 197 -9.17 -4.25 12.18
CA GLU A 197 -10.13 -4.95 11.33
C GLU A 197 -10.29 -4.27 9.98
N VAL A 198 -10.39 -5.08 8.93
CA VAL A 198 -10.87 -4.70 7.60
C VAL A 198 -11.97 -5.70 7.27
N ALA A 199 -13.18 -5.22 7.07
CA ALA A 199 -14.35 -6.05 6.78
C ALA A 199 -15.03 -5.58 5.51
N VAL A 200 -15.70 -6.50 4.82
CA VAL A 200 -16.64 -6.16 3.75
C VAL A 200 -18.03 -6.38 4.29
N LEU A 201 -18.75 -5.29 4.50
CA LEU A 201 -20.04 -5.28 5.19
C LEU A 201 -21.13 -4.73 4.28
N ASP A 202 -22.35 -5.20 4.50
CA ASP A 202 -23.54 -4.53 3.99
C ASP A 202 -23.67 -3.17 4.68
N PRO A 203 -23.69 -2.05 3.94
CA PRO A 203 -23.69 -0.72 4.55
C PRO A 203 -24.97 -0.36 5.31
N ALA A 204 -26.05 -1.10 5.12
CA ALA A 204 -27.33 -0.87 5.81
C ALA A 204 -27.43 -1.66 7.12
N THR A 205 -26.95 -2.92 7.12
CA THR A 205 -27.10 -3.83 8.26
C THR A 205 -25.83 -3.98 9.08
N TYR A 206 -24.65 -3.64 8.51
CA TYR A 206 -23.32 -3.89 9.08
C TYR A 206 -23.00 -5.38 9.27
N GLU A 207 -23.73 -6.24 8.59
CA GLU A 207 -23.44 -7.68 8.56
C GLU A 207 -22.34 -7.99 7.53
N HIS A 208 -21.53 -9.00 7.83
CA HIS A 208 -20.51 -9.47 6.88
C HIS A 208 -21.15 -10.09 5.65
N VAL A 209 -20.65 -9.72 4.47
CA VAL A 209 -21.04 -10.43 3.24
C VAL A 209 -20.51 -11.86 3.24
N PRO A 210 -21.19 -12.81 2.54
CA PRO A 210 -20.68 -14.17 2.42
C PRO A 210 -19.35 -14.21 1.64
N MET A 211 -18.52 -15.19 1.97
CA MET A 211 -17.22 -15.41 1.32
C MET A 211 -17.36 -16.21 0.02
N ASP A 212 -18.16 -15.69 -0.92
CA ASP A 212 -18.51 -16.35 -2.20
C ASP A 212 -17.79 -15.72 -3.43
N GLY A 213 -17.05 -14.62 -3.22
CA GLY A 213 -16.36 -13.88 -4.28
C GLY A 213 -17.28 -13.07 -5.19
N GLN A 214 -18.58 -13.02 -4.90
CA GLN A 214 -19.62 -12.40 -5.74
C GLN A 214 -20.45 -11.35 -5.02
N THR A 215 -20.94 -11.66 -3.81
CA THR A 215 -21.74 -10.73 -3.02
C THR A 215 -20.90 -9.55 -2.63
N MET A 216 -21.35 -8.35 -3.02
CA MET A 216 -20.64 -7.10 -2.77
C MET A 216 -21.11 -6.45 -1.47
N GLY A 217 -20.17 -5.85 -0.77
CA GLY A 217 -20.39 -4.93 0.32
C GLY A 217 -19.38 -3.80 0.26
N GLU A 218 -19.45 -2.89 1.21
CA GLU A 218 -18.47 -1.80 1.36
C GLU A 218 -17.29 -2.28 2.20
N ILE A 219 -16.07 -1.91 1.80
CA ILE A 219 -14.90 -2.08 2.67
C ILE A 219 -15.02 -1.09 3.83
N MET A 220 -15.09 -1.61 5.04
CA MET A 220 -15.09 -0.82 6.27
C MET A 220 -13.89 -1.16 7.12
N ILE A 221 -13.33 -0.15 7.77
CA ILE A 221 -12.06 -0.27 8.47
C ILE A 221 -12.21 0.30 9.87
N ARG A 222 -11.58 -0.37 10.84
CA ARG A 222 -11.36 0.19 12.15
C ARG A 222 -9.99 -0.15 12.69
N GLY A 223 -9.50 0.72 13.57
CA GLY A 223 -8.21 0.54 14.20
C GLY A 223 -7.40 1.82 14.27
N ASN A 224 -6.24 1.70 14.89
CA ASN A 224 -5.39 2.82 15.22
C ASN A 224 -4.59 3.41 14.04
N THR A 225 -4.73 2.87 12.83
CA THR A 225 -4.16 3.46 11.61
C THR A 225 -5.18 4.28 10.82
N VAL A 226 -6.43 4.32 11.25
CA VAL A 226 -7.41 5.23 10.66
C VAL A 226 -7.08 6.67 11.09
N MET A 227 -7.27 7.62 10.18
CA MET A 227 -6.96 9.03 10.38
C MET A 227 -7.61 9.62 11.64
N LYS A 228 -7.06 10.71 12.14
CA LYS A 228 -7.70 11.49 13.21
C LYS A 228 -9.00 12.16 12.75
N GLY A 229 -9.10 12.48 11.48
CA GLY A 229 -10.21 13.13 10.79
C GLY A 229 -9.73 14.04 9.68
N TYR A 230 -10.70 14.69 9.02
CA TYR A 230 -10.40 15.70 8.01
C TYR A 230 -10.16 17.07 8.67
N TYR A 231 -9.09 17.73 8.25
CA TYR A 231 -8.69 19.03 8.79
C TYR A 231 -9.77 20.10 8.60
N LYS A 232 -10.24 20.68 9.71
CA LYS A 232 -11.30 21.70 9.74
C LYS A 232 -12.58 21.30 8.99
N ASN A 233 -12.87 20.00 8.90
CA ASN A 233 -14.05 19.48 8.25
C ASN A 233 -14.69 18.38 9.11
N LYS A 234 -15.38 18.82 10.16
CA LYS A 234 -16.03 17.93 11.13
C LYS A 234 -17.15 17.12 10.48
N GLU A 235 -17.95 17.76 9.65
CA GLU A 235 -19.08 17.13 8.97
C GLU A 235 -18.64 15.94 8.12
N ALA A 236 -17.66 16.13 7.20
CA ALA A 236 -17.14 15.04 6.41
C ALA A 236 -16.45 13.94 7.26
N THR A 237 -15.88 14.31 8.41
CA THR A 237 -15.29 13.32 9.33
C THR A 237 -16.40 12.45 9.95
N GLU A 238 -17.46 13.05 10.45
CA GLU A 238 -18.60 12.35 11.06
C GLU A 238 -19.38 11.53 10.02
N GLU A 239 -19.44 12.00 8.77
CA GLU A 239 -20.05 11.27 7.66
C GLU A 239 -19.32 9.97 7.32
N THR A 240 -17.99 9.98 7.37
CA THR A 240 -17.19 8.79 7.03
C THR A 240 -16.88 7.91 8.24
N MET A 241 -17.07 8.40 9.46
CA MET A 241 -16.83 7.67 10.72
C MET A 241 -18.16 7.35 11.39
N LYS A 242 -18.78 6.24 11.02
CA LYS A 242 -20.09 5.83 11.56
C LYS A 242 -20.02 4.47 12.23
N ASN A 243 -20.72 4.30 13.31
CA ASN A 243 -20.86 3.02 14.04
C ASN A 243 -19.52 2.35 14.39
N GLY A 244 -18.48 3.16 14.65
CA GLY A 244 -17.15 2.65 14.97
C GLY A 244 -16.32 2.20 13.76
N TRP A 245 -16.81 2.45 12.55
CA TRP A 245 -16.13 2.13 11.30
C TRP A 245 -15.79 3.38 10.49
N PHE A 246 -14.66 3.33 9.82
CA PHE A 246 -14.36 4.21 8.70
C PHE A 246 -14.93 3.61 7.42
N HIS A 247 -15.81 4.33 6.77
CA HIS A 247 -16.45 3.98 5.50
C HIS A 247 -15.54 4.43 4.35
N THR A 248 -15.08 3.47 3.53
CA THR A 248 -14.17 3.78 2.42
C THR A 248 -14.87 4.28 1.19
N GLY A 249 -16.13 3.89 0.99
CA GLY A 249 -16.87 4.07 -0.25
C GLY A 249 -16.48 3.07 -1.35
N ASP A 250 -15.51 2.20 -1.11
CA ASP A 250 -15.07 1.19 -2.08
C ASP A 250 -15.87 -0.11 -1.92
N LEU A 251 -16.43 -0.62 -3.02
CA LEU A 251 -17.13 -1.88 -3.05
C LEU A 251 -16.17 -3.05 -3.26
N ALA A 252 -16.42 -4.15 -2.56
CA ALA A 252 -15.61 -5.34 -2.66
C ALA A 252 -16.42 -6.62 -2.43
N ALA A 253 -15.84 -7.77 -2.79
CA ALA A 253 -16.30 -9.09 -2.42
C ALA A 253 -15.21 -9.84 -1.65
N VAL A 254 -15.60 -10.80 -0.81
CA VAL A 254 -14.68 -11.67 -0.09
C VAL A 254 -14.67 -13.05 -0.76
N HIS A 255 -13.51 -13.53 -1.15
CA HIS A 255 -13.34 -14.84 -1.77
C HIS A 255 -13.32 -15.96 -0.72
N PRO A 256 -13.57 -17.23 -1.11
CA PRO A 256 -13.54 -18.37 -0.19
C PRO A 256 -12.21 -18.58 0.54
N ASN A 257 -11.11 -18.05 0.00
CA ASN A 257 -9.79 -18.06 0.64
C ASN A 257 -9.60 -16.92 1.66
N GLY A 258 -10.63 -16.11 1.91
CA GLY A 258 -10.58 -14.95 2.80
C GLY A 258 -10.01 -13.69 2.18
N TYR A 259 -9.63 -13.71 0.89
CA TYR A 259 -9.08 -12.54 0.22
C TYR A 259 -10.16 -11.58 -0.23
N ILE A 260 -9.95 -10.32 0.01
CA ILE A 260 -10.82 -9.22 -0.42
C ILE A 260 -10.43 -8.82 -1.85
N GLN A 261 -11.42 -8.58 -2.69
CA GLN A 261 -11.26 -8.05 -4.03
C GLN A 261 -12.16 -6.83 -4.24
N VAL A 262 -11.55 -5.67 -4.50
CA VAL A 262 -12.26 -4.44 -4.92
C VAL A 262 -12.91 -4.64 -6.28
N LYS A 263 -14.13 -4.15 -6.45
CA LYS A 263 -14.96 -4.34 -7.66
C LYS A 263 -15.23 -3.02 -8.38
#